data_536cfd19be0f7f54bd0c32a7e2807372
#
_entry.id   536cfd19be0f7f54bd0c32a7e2807372
#
_cell.length_a   1.000
_cell.length_b   1.000
_cell.length_c   1.000
_cell.angle_alpha   90.00
_cell.angle_beta   90.00
_cell.angle_gamma   90.00
#
_symmetry.space_group_name_H-M   'P 1'
#
loop_
_entity.id
_entity.type
_entity.pdbx_description
1 polymer ?
#
loop_
_entity_poly.entity_id
_entity_poly.type
_entity_poly.pdbx_seq_one_letter_code
_entity_poly.pdbx_strand_id
1 'polypeptide(L)'
;MDNYKTPLGEIKVKVFGHASLLIEWNGKYIYSDPYSEVLDYNGFPTADFLLVTHNHYDHYDLKALNEIVTPETKLVVASDVPLVNENYMMLKNGESTSFDGVTILAVPSYNINRRNEDGNHFHPKGVGNGYILDFEGFRI
;
A
#
# COMPACT_ATOMS: atom_id res chain seq x y z
N MET A 1 -11.99 -4.84 -12.99
CA MET A 1 -10.69 -5.47 -12.73
C MET A 1 -9.90 -5.45 -14.02
N ASP A 2 -8.74 -4.85 -14.02
CA ASP A 2 -7.89 -4.70 -15.20
C ASP A 2 -6.76 -5.72 -15.16
N ASN A 3 -6.48 -6.37 -16.31
CA ASN A 3 -5.47 -7.41 -16.43
C ASN A 3 -4.30 -6.90 -17.26
N TYR A 4 -3.07 -7.16 -16.78
CA TYR A 4 -1.85 -6.76 -17.45
C TYR A 4 -0.87 -7.94 -17.49
N LYS A 5 -0.16 -8.06 -18.61
CA LYS A 5 0.95 -9.00 -18.76
C LYS A 5 2.25 -8.31 -18.37
N THR A 6 3.01 -8.92 -17.48
CA THR A 6 4.32 -8.44 -17.07
C THR A 6 5.38 -9.50 -17.33
N PRO A 7 6.67 -9.18 -17.32
CA PRO A 7 7.74 -10.19 -17.37
C PRO A 7 7.67 -11.22 -16.24
N LEU A 8 7.10 -10.83 -15.08
CA LEU A 8 6.94 -11.70 -13.91
C LEU A 8 5.57 -12.41 -13.85
N GLY A 9 4.81 -12.42 -14.95
CA GLY A 9 3.49 -13.05 -15.01
C GLY A 9 2.35 -12.07 -15.15
N GLU A 10 1.12 -12.60 -15.20
CA GLU A 10 -0.09 -11.77 -15.27
C GLU A 10 -0.41 -11.16 -13.90
N ILE A 11 -0.78 -9.89 -13.90
CA ILE A 11 -1.33 -9.21 -12.73
C ILE A 11 -2.77 -8.78 -13.02
N LYS A 12 -3.59 -8.78 -11.97
CA LYS A 12 -4.95 -8.27 -12.01
C LYS A 12 -5.08 -7.16 -10.99
N VAL A 13 -5.50 -5.97 -11.43
CA VAL A 13 -5.66 -4.80 -10.57
C VAL A 13 -7.13 -4.52 -10.34
N LYS A 14 -7.53 -4.37 -9.09
CA LYS A 14 -8.88 -3.99 -8.68
C LYS A 14 -8.81 -2.77 -7.79
N VAL A 15 -9.37 -1.66 -8.26
CA VAL A 15 -9.53 -0.43 -7.48
C VAL A 15 -10.88 -0.49 -6.78
N PHE A 16 -10.90 -0.28 -5.48
CA PHE A 16 -12.13 -0.30 -4.68
C PHE A 16 -12.72 1.10 -4.46
N GLY A 17 -11.87 2.10 -4.47
CA GLY A 17 -12.21 3.49 -4.21
C GLY A 17 -11.24 4.11 -3.23
N HIS A 18 -11.28 5.45 -3.11
CA HIS A 18 -10.29 6.20 -2.35
C HIS A 18 -8.88 5.85 -2.81
N ALA A 19 -7.99 5.40 -1.92
CA ALA A 19 -6.67 4.87 -2.26
C ALA A 19 -6.59 3.33 -2.21
N SER A 20 -7.71 2.67 -1.95
CA SER A 20 -7.74 1.22 -1.72
C SER A 20 -7.70 0.44 -3.03
N LEU A 21 -6.74 -0.45 -3.14
CA LEU A 21 -6.62 -1.36 -4.28
C LEU A 21 -6.09 -2.74 -3.88
N LEU A 22 -6.35 -3.71 -4.75
CA LEU A 22 -5.82 -5.07 -4.68
C LEU A 22 -5.13 -5.42 -5.99
N ILE A 23 -3.92 -5.96 -5.90
CA ILE A 23 -3.22 -6.59 -7.00
C ILE A 23 -3.14 -8.10 -6.72
N GLU A 24 -3.71 -8.90 -7.63
CA GLU A 24 -3.50 -10.35 -7.65
C GLU A 24 -2.33 -10.65 -8.59
N TRP A 25 -1.33 -11.39 -8.10
CA TRP A 25 -0.15 -11.75 -8.86
C TRP A 25 0.38 -13.12 -8.44
N ASN A 26 0.44 -14.08 -9.36
CA ASN A 26 0.97 -15.42 -9.12
C ASN A 26 0.41 -16.11 -7.86
N GLY A 27 -0.91 -15.96 -7.62
CA GLY A 27 -1.58 -16.51 -6.44
C GLY A 27 -1.32 -15.72 -5.14
N LYS A 28 -0.67 -14.56 -5.23
CA LYS A 28 -0.43 -13.65 -4.12
C LYS A 28 -1.36 -12.45 -4.19
N TYR A 29 -1.65 -11.88 -3.03
CA TYR A 29 -2.54 -10.74 -2.84
C TYR A 29 -1.78 -9.58 -2.22
N ILE A 30 -1.69 -8.47 -2.97
CA ILE A 30 -1.02 -7.24 -2.57
C ILE A 30 -2.09 -6.18 -2.39
N TYR A 31 -2.28 -5.69 -1.17
CA TYR A 31 -3.20 -4.60 -0.87
C TYR A 31 -2.46 -3.28 -0.69
N SER A 32 -3.11 -2.19 -1.06
CA SER A 32 -2.68 -0.83 -0.71
C SER A 32 -3.82 -0.10 -0.02
N ASP A 33 -3.51 0.54 1.10
CA ASP A 33 -4.38 1.43 1.86
C ASP A 33 -5.83 0.91 2.00
N PRO A 34 -6.06 -0.30 2.57
CA PRO A 34 -7.38 -0.87 2.68
C PRO A 34 -8.24 -0.03 3.64
N TYR A 35 -9.43 0.39 3.16
CA TYR A 35 -10.35 1.26 3.88
C TYR A 35 -11.75 0.66 3.96
N SER A 36 -12.24 0.42 5.17
CA SER A 36 -13.49 -0.32 5.41
C SER A 36 -14.76 0.45 5.04
N GLU A 37 -14.67 1.77 4.86
CA GLU A 37 -15.81 2.56 4.39
C GLU A 37 -16.06 2.41 2.87
N VAL A 38 -15.06 1.97 2.11
CA VAL A 38 -15.22 1.73 0.66
C VAL A 38 -15.47 0.27 0.33
N LEU A 39 -15.07 -0.67 1.21
CA LEU A 39 -15.25 -2.11 1.00
C LEU A 39 -15.32 -2.87 2.33
N ASP A 40 -16.27 -3.80 2.44
CA ASP A 40 -16.22 -4.84 3.46
C ASP A 40 -15.21 -5.92 3.05
N TYR A 41 -14.12 -6.03 3.82
CA TYR A 41 -13.04 -7.00 3.55
C TYR A 41 -13.33 -8.41 4.08
N ASN A 42 -14.44 -8.61 4.78
CA ASN A 42 -14.82 -9.92 5.28
C ASN A 42 -14.95 -10.94 4.12
N GLY A 43 -14.25 -12.05 4.22
CA GLY A 43 -14.21 -13.09 3.20
C GLY A 43 -13.29 -12.80 2.00
N PHE A 44 -12.57 -11.68 2.01
CA PHE A 44 -11.49 -11.44 1.06
C PHE A 44 -10.26 -12.28 1.39
N PRO A 45 -9.40 -12.59 0.38
CA PRO A 45 -8.13 -13.26 0.63
C PRO A 45 -7.25 -12.47 1.60
N THR A 46 -6.50 -13.17 2.44
CA THR A 46 -5.50 -12.54 3.30
C THR A 46 -4.37 -11.96 2.47
N ALA A 47 -3.78 -10.87 2.96
CA ALA A 47 -2.68 -10.19 2.28
C ALA A 47 -1.38 -10.99 2.40
N ASP A 48 -0.69 -11.25 1.29
CA ASP A 48 0.72 -11.59 1.29
C ASP A 48 1.58 -10.35 1.56
N PHE A 49 1.17 -9.22 0.95
CA PHE A 49 1.82 -7.92 1.11
C PHE A 49 0.78 -6.84 1.36
N LEU A 50 1.11 -5.93 2.25
CA LEU A 50 0.31 -4.75 2.54
C LEU A 50 1.17 -3.49 2.43
N LEU A 51 0.77 -2.56 1.58
CA LEU A 51 1.39 -1.25 1.42
C LEU A 51 0.55 -0.23 2.17
N VAL A 52 1.18 0.56 3.05
CA VAL A 52 0.51 1.66 3.74
C VAL A 52 1.26 2.95 3.46
N THR A 53 0.58 3.89 2.82
CA THR A 53 1.22 5.13 2.34
C THR A 53 1.52 6.12 3.45
N HIS A 54 0.66 6.21 4.49
CA HIS A 54 0.81 7.10 5.64
C HIS A 54 -0.21 6.78 6.74
N ASN A 55 0.00 7.37 7.92
CA ASN A 55 -0.83 7.15 9.09
C ASN A 55 -2.04 8.11 9.12
N HIS A 56 -3.03 7.89 8.25
CA HIS A 56 -4.35 8.49 8.35
C HIS A 56 -5.42 7.40 8.40
N TYR A 57 -6.54 7.64 9.06
CA TYR A 57 -7.58 6.64 9.33
C TYR A 57 -8.18 6.01 8.08
N ASP A 58 -8.16 6.73 6.95
CA ASP A 58 -8.65 6.33 5.63
C ASP A 58 -7.60 5.64 4.76
N HIS A 59 -6.37 5.43 5.30
CA HIS A 59 -5.27 4.70 4.69
C HIS A 59 -4.71 3.60 5.61
N TYR A 60 -4.77 3.82 6.93
CA TYR A 60 -4.39 2.86 7.97
C TYR A 60 -5.61 2.53 8.83
N ASP A 61 -6.52 1.70 8.28
CA ASP A 61 -7.79 1.34 8.90
C ASP A 61 -7.69 -0.02 9.59
N LEU A 62 -7.65 -0.01 10.93
CA LEU A 62 -7.53 -1.23 11.73
C LEU A 62 -8.68 -2.22 11.51
N LYS A 63 -9.90 -1.77 11.18
CA LYS A 63 -11.02 -2.66 10.89
C LYS A 63 -10.77 -3.44 9.61
N ALA A 64 -10.31 -2.79 8.53
CA ALA A 64 -9.93 -3.45 7.30
C ALA A 64 -8.71 -4.37 7.51
N LEU A 65 -7.70 -3.89 8.24
CA LEU A 65 -6.48 -4.65 8.51
C LEU A 65 -6.74 -5.95 9.27
N ASN A 66 -7.63 -5.95 10.26
CA ASN A 66 -7.98 -7.13 11.05
C ASN A 66 -8.60 -8.26 10.21
N GLU A 67 -9.18 -7.96 9.04
CA GLU A 67 -9.79 -8.96 8.17
C GLU A 67 -8.77 -9.61 7.22
N ILE A 68 -7.71 -8.88 6.82
CA ILE A 68 -6.80 -9.32 5.76
C ILE A 68 -5.34 -9.53 6.21
N VAL A 69 -4.91 -9.00 7.36
CA VAL A 69 -3.54 -9.14 7.85
C VAL A 69 -3.41 -10.39 8.71
N THR A 70 -2.36 -11.17 8.46
CA THR A 70 -1.93 -12.31 9.27
C THR A 70 -0.50 -12.09 9.78
N PRO A 71 0.02 -12.93 10.71
CA PRO A 71 1.42 -12.84 11.12
C PRO A 71 2.42 -13.01 9.97
N GLU A 72 2.02 -13.69 8.89
CA GLU A 72 2.83 -13.94 7.70
C GLU A 72 2.80 -12.78 6.70
N THR A 73 1.80 -11.88 6.80
CA THR A 73 1.69 -10.70 5.92
C THR A 73 2.91 -9.82 6.05
N LYS A 74 3.55 -9.50 4.93
CA LYS A 74 4.65 -8.54 4.89
C LYS A 74 4.12 -7.12 4.71
N LEU A 75 4.42 -6.25 5.66
CA LEU A 75 4.03 -4.84 5.60
C LEU A 75 5.15 -4.00 4.99
N VAL A 76 4.80 -3.13 4.05
CA VAL A 76 5.67 -2.06 3.56
C VAL A 76 5.00 -0.74 3.92
N VAL A 77 5.63 0.01 4.80
CA VAL A 77 4.99 1.15 5.47
C VAL A 77 5.85 2.41 5.40
N ALA A 78 5.21 3.56 5.45
CA ALA A 78 5.88 4.84 5.67
C ALA A 78 6.30 4.99 7.14
N SER A 79 7.16 5.96 7.41
CA SER A 79 7.80 6.12 8.72
C SER A 79 6.87 6.57 9.85
N ASP A 80 5.67 7.07 9.52
CA ASP A 80 4.66 7.53 10.48
C ASP A 80 3.61 6.47 10.82
N VAL A 81 3.67 5.29 10.20
CA VAL A 81 2.66 4.22 10.36
C VAL A 81 2.98 3.35 11.57
N PRO A 82 2.06 3.21 12.54
CA PRO A 82 2.21 2.25 13.63
C PRO A 82 2.21 0.82 13.12
N LEU A 83 2.98 -0.06 13.75
CA LEU A 83 3.14 -1.44 13.30
C LEU A 83 2.07 -2.35 13.91
N VAL A 84 1.47 -3.21 13.10
CA VAL A 84 0.46 -4.21 13.52
C VAL A 84 1.01 -5.62 13.61
N ASN A 85 2.18 -5.89 13.02
CA ASN A 85 2.92 -7.15 13.18
C ASN A 85 4.43 -6.89 13.11
N GLU A 86 5.24 -7.94 13.33
CA GLU A 86 6.71 -7.85 13.34
C GLU A 86 7.33 -8.04 11.94
N ASN A 87 6.55 -8.46 10.95
CA ASN A 87 7.00 -8.72 9.58
C ASN A 87 6.80 -7.47 8.71
N TYR A 88 7.63 -6.46 8.91
CA TYR A 88 7.51 -5.19 8.22
C TYR A 88 8.82 -4.68 7.61
N MET A 89 8.70 -3.85 6.59
CA MET A 89 9.74 -3.01 6.02
C MET A 89 9.28 -1.56 6.04
N MET A 90 9.94 -0.73 6.82
CA MET A 90 9.70 0.72 6.81
C MET A 90 10.59 1.36 5.76
N LEU A 91 9.99 2.08 4.82
CA LEU A 91 10.70 2.79 3.76
C LEU A 91 10.53 4.30 3.90
N LYS A 92 11.62 5.03 3.74
CA LYS A 92 11.62 6.48 3.52
C LYS A 92 11.56 6.77 2.02
N ASN A 93 11.16 8.00 1.67
CA ASN A 93 11.17 8.43 0.27
C ASN A 93 12.52 8.16 -0.39
N GLY A 94 12.54 7.50 -1.54
CA GLY A 94 13.72 7.11 -2.30
C GLY A 94 14.31 5.76 -1.94
N GLU A 95 13.88 5.14 -0.85
CA GLU A 95 14.27 3.79 -0.48
C GLU A 95 13.42 2.74 -1.20
N SER A 96 13.96 1.55 -1.36
CA SER A 96 13.28 0.43 -2.01
C SER A 96 13.55 -0.89 -1.29
N THR A 97 12.64 -1.83 -1.50
CA THR A 97 12.79 -3.23 -1.14
C THR A 97 12.39 -4.10 -2.32
N SER A 98 12.69 -5.38 -2.27
CA SER A 98 12.26 -6.32 -3.30
C SER A 98 11.85 -7.67 -2.69
N PHE A 99 10.91 -8.34 -3.35
CA PHE A 99 10.50 -9.70 -3.03
C PHE A 99 10.03 -10.41 -4.30
N ASP A 100 10.43 -11.64 -4.46
CA ASP A 100 10.06 -12.51 -5.59
C ASP A 100 10.24 -11.86 -6.98
N GLY A 101 11.25 -10.97 -7.12
CA GLY A 101 11.55 -10.25 -8.35
C GLY A 101 10.81 -8.91 -8.53
N VAL A 102 9.79 -8.63 -7.71
CA VAL A 102 9.11 -7.32 -7.71
C VAL A 102 9.89 -6.35 -6.84
N THR A 103 10.19 -5.17 -7.37
CA THR A 103 10.78 -4.07 -6.60
C THR A 103 9.68 -3.09 -6.19
N ILE A 104 9.67 -2.70 -4.92
CA ILE A 104 8.83 -1.62 -4.39
C ILE A 104 9.72 -0.43 -4.08
N LEU A 105 9.48 0.69 -4.76
CA LEU A 105 10.15 1.96 -4.54
C LEU A 105 9.21 2.93 -3.83
N ALA A 106 9.63 3.46 -2.69
CA ALA A 106 8.94 4.54 -2.01
C ALA A 106 9.27 5.89 -2.67
N VAL A 107 8.25 6.62 -3.09
CA VAL A 107 8.37 7.95 -3.70
C VAL A 107 7.72 9.01 -2.83
N PRO A 108 8.11 10.30 -2.93
CA PRO A 108 7.49 11.38 -2.17
C PRO A 108 5.98 11.49 -2.46
N SER A 109 5.20 11.62 -1.40
CA SER A 109 3.77 11.93 -1.45
C SER A 109 3.47 13.05 -0.47
N TYR A 110 3.14 14.25 -0.97
CA TYR A 110 2.88 15.41 -0.12
C TYR A 110 2.01 16.47 -0.79
N ASN A 111 1.35 17.29 0.02
CA ASN A 111 0.57 18.42 -0.47
C ASN A 111 1.47 19.63 -0.77
N ILE A 112 1.20 20.29 -1.89
CA ILE A 112 1.86 21.54 -2.27
C ILE A 112 1.03 22.75 -1.80
N ASN A 113 -0.29 22.74 -2.06
CA ASN A 113 -1.16 23.90 -1.86
C ASN A 113 -2.21 23.71 -0.76
N ARG A 114 -2.69 22.48 -0.53
CA ARG A 114 -3.74 22.23 0.47
C ARG A 114 -3.20 22.26 1.88
N ARG A 115 -3.91 23.02 2.73
CA ARG A 115 -3.59 23.19 4.16
C ARG A 115 -4.84 22.97 5.00
N ASN A 116 -4.64 22.52 6.24
CA ASN A 116 -5.68 22.42 7.24
C ASN A 116 -6.01 23.82 7.84
N GLU A 117 -6.96 23.88 8.78
CA GLU A 117 -7.38 25.13 9.44
C GLU A 117 -6.25 25.83 10.21
N ASP A 118 -5.26 25.07 10.70
CA ASP A 118 -4.08 25.59 11.38
C ASP A 118 -2.98 26.06 10.42
N GLY A 119 -3.20 25.99 9.11
CA GLY A 119 -2.25 26.39 8.07
C GLY A 119 -1.16 25.37 7.76
N ASN A 120 -1.20 24.17 8.36
CA ASN A 120 -0.26 23.10 8.08
C ASN A 120 -0.69 22.28 6.86
N HIS A 121 0.26 21.68 6.14
CA HIS A 121 -0.05 20.73 5.09
C HIS A 121 -0.70 19.46 5.67
N PHE A 122 -1.76 18.94 5.03
CA PHE A 122 -2.36 17.65 5.41
C PHE A 122 -1.34 16.50 5.30
N HIS A 123 -0.50 16.55 4.27
CA HIS A 123 0.58 15.59 4.02
C HIS A 123 1.89 16.36 3.89
N PRO A 124 2.68 16.48 4.99
CA PRO A 124 3.97 17.14 4.96
C PRO A 124 4.98 16.39 4.09
N LYS A 125 5.88 17.11 3.45
CA LYS A 125 6.95 16.52 2.66
C LYS A 125 7.84 15.62 3.52
N GLY A 126 8.12 14.40 3.02
CA GLY A 126 9.03 13.44 3.65
C GLY A 126 8.40 12.54 4.71
N VAL A 127 7.08 12.65 4.97
CA VAL A 127 6.37 11.82 5.96
C VAL A 127 5.71 10.61 5.29
N GLY A 128 4.82 10.84 4.32
CA GLY A 128 4.14 9.78 3.60
C GLY A 128 4.91 9.27 2.38
N ASN A 129 4.53 8.10 1.89
CA ASN A 129 5.03 7.50 0.66
C ASN A 129 3.92 7.36 -0.39
N GLY A 130 4.27 7.55 -1.68
CA GLY A 130 3.67 6.79 -2.75
C GLY A 130 4.53 5.55 -3.00
N TYR A 131 4.01 4.55 -3.68
CA TYR A 131 4.77 3.35 -4.03
C TYR A 131 4.73 3.09 -5.52
N ILE A 132 5.87 2.72 -6.08
CA ILE A 132 5.98 2.17 -7.43
C ILE A 132 6.35 0.69 -7.28
N LEU A 133 5.50 -0.19 -7.82
CA LEU A 133 5.79 -1.61 -7.93
C LEU A 133 6.32 -1.88 -9.32
N ASP A 134 7.57 -2.35 -9.41
CA ASP A 134 8.25 -2.66 -10.68
C ASP A 134 8.34 -4.18 -10.87
N PHE A 135 7.62 -4.69 -11.87
CA PHE A 135 7.59 -6.09 -12.30
C PHE A 135 8.52 -6.29 -13.49
N GLU A 136 9.83 -6.12 -13.28
CA GLU A 136 10.88 -6.19 -14.32
C GLU A 136 10.63 -5.27 -15.51
N GLY A 137 10.35 -3.97 -15.23
CA GLY A 137 10.12 -2.92 -16.21
C GLY A 137 8.64 -2.59 -16.45
N PHE A 138 7.71 -3.41 -16.01
CA PHE A 138 6.30 -3.04 -15.94
C PHE A 138 6.00 -2.41 -14.57
N ARG A 139 5.51 -1.17 -14.55
CA ARG A 139 5.33 -0.37 -13.33
C ARG A 139 3.88 0.01 -13.09
N ILE A 140 3.50 -0.09 -11.84
CA ILE A 140 2.24 0.43 -11.30
C ILE A 140 2.55 1.42 -10.19
#